data_db6949b094114f6fe8ed39535420dcb5
#
_entry.id   db6949b094114f6fe8ed39535420dcb5
#
_cell.length_a   1.000
_cell.length_b   1.000
_cell.length_c   1.000
_cell.angle_alpha   90.00
_cell.angle_beta   90.00
_cell.angle_gamma   90.00
#
_symmetry.space_group_name_H-M   'P 1'
#
loop_
_entity.id
_entity.type
_entity.pdbx_description
1 polymer ?
#
loop_
_entity_poly.entity_id
_entity_poly.type
_entity_poly.pdbx_seq_one_letter_code
_entity_poly.pdbx_strand_id
1 'polypeptide(L)'
;MIKKMSNSNKSVREEMIRLYQLKRLGFDFMGYTFSNKGQLSYHHLIVPKRLNGKSTIENGAILRQNTSHDYLHKIELTDREIFELITNRMIEMNINGKLDVENLRIIRDLLLYFEREHDHDKLSSGKLLIKREYVRERIVL
;
A
#
# COMPACT_ATOMS: atom_id res chain seq x y z
N MET A 1 27.70 12.65 5.93
CA MET A 1 27.26 12.17 5.79
C MET A 1 26.20 12.27 5.64
N ILE A 2 25.66 12.15 5.55
CA ILE A 2 24.83 12.35 5.42
C ILE A 2 23.97 11.88 4.60
N LYS A 3 23.85 11.76 3.71
CA LYS A 3 23.16 11.32 2.80
C LYS A 3 22.65 10.05 2.88
N LYS A 4 23.15 9.26 3.42
CA LYS A 4 22.70 7.97 3.66
C LYS A 4 21.47 7.90 4.41
N MET A 5 21.24 8.83 5.29
CA MET A 5 20.04 8.90 6.08
C MET A 5 18.81 9.04 5.23
N SER A 6 18.91 9.76 4.11
CA SER A 6 17.76 9.98 3.25
C SER A 6 17.32 8.74 2.50
N ASN A 7 18.15 7.66 2.55
CA ASN A 7 17.81 6.42 1.86
C ASN A 7 17.28 5.34 2.78
N SER A 8 17.08 5.65 4.07
CA SER A 8 16.53 4.67 4.99
C SER A 8 15.02 4.62 4.88
N ASN A 9 14.44 3.46 5.15
CA ASN A 9 12.98 3.35 5.14
C ASN A 9 12.33 4.35 6.08
N LYS A 10 12.95 4.54 7.24
CA LYS A 10 12.37 5.45 8.23
C LYS A 10 12.33 6.90 7.73
N SER A 11 13.44 7.38 7.17
CA SER A 11 13.47 8.78 6.73
C SER A 11 12.59 9.01 5.52
N VAL A 12 12.53 8.06 4.59
CA VAL A 12 11.64 8.19 3.44
C VAL A 12 10.18 8.11 3.88
N ARG A 13 9.89 7.24 4.83
CA ARG A 13 8.53 7.15 5.37
C ARG A 13 8.08 8.49 5.94
N GLU A 14 8.93 9.11 6.76
CA GLU A 14 8.58 10.41 7.36
C GLU A 14 8.40 11.47 6.29
N GLU A 15 9.27 11.47 5.30
CA GLU A 15 9.18 12.42 4.20
C GLU A 15 7.87 12.26 3.43
N MET A 16 7.49 11.03 3.12
CA MET A 16 6.26 10.77 2.37
C MET A 16 5.02 11.10 3.19
N ILE A 17 5.04 10.82 4.49
CA ILE A 17 3.91 11.18 5.35
C ILE A 17 3.69 12.68 5.28
N ARG A 18 4.79 13.44 5.30
CA ARG A 18 4.71 14.90 5.25
C ARG A 18 4.29 15.40 3.87
N LEU A 19 4.95 14.93 2.82
CA LEU A 19 4.69 15.40 1.45
C LEU A 19 3.27 15.12 1.00
N TYR A 20 2.77 13.94 1.31
CA TYR A 20 1.42 13.56 0.92
C TYR A 20 0.37 13.98 1.95
N GLN A 21 0.80 14.65 3.02
CA GLN A 21 -0.09 15.13 4.07
C GLN A 21 -0.97 14.02 4.64
N LEU A 22 -0.38 12.85 4.86
CA LEU A 22 -1.16 11.68 5.26
C LEU A 22 -1.85 11.86 6.61
N LYS A 23 -1.22 12.58 7.55
CA LYS A 23 -1.84 12.83 8.85
C LYS A 23 -3.11 13.66 8.70
N ARG A 24 -3.13 14.58 7.76
CA ARG A 24 -4.31 15.39 7.51
C ARG A 24 -5.39 14.61 6.78
N LEU A 25 -4.96 13.78 5.82
CA LEU A 25 -5.91 12.95 5.06
C LEU A 25 -6.51 11.85 5.90
N GLY A 26 -5.69 11.25 6.79
CA GLY A 26 -6.19 10.21 7.68
C GLY A 26 -6.26 8.83 7.05
N PHE A 27 -5.67 8.62 5.87
CA PHE A 27 -5.68 7.31 5.23
C PHE A 27 -4.39 7.12 4.44
N ASP A 28 -4.09 5.86 4.14
CA ASP A 28 -2.85 5.47 3.46
C ASP A 28 -3.02 5.35 1.95
N PHE A 29 -1.99 4.79 1.25
CA PHE A 29 -1.97 4.68 -0.21
C PHE A 29 -3.02 3.73 -0.77
N MET A 30 -3.72 2.98 0.07
CA MET A 30 -4.82 2.12 -0.36
C MET A 30 -6.16 2.59 0.19
N GLY A 31 -6.17 3.71 0.91
CA GLY A 31 -7.39 4.26 1.45
C GLY A 31 -7.80 3.71 2.81
N TYR A 32 -6.88 3.03 3.50
CA TYR A 32 -7.16 2.51 4.84
C TYR A 32 -6.87 3.55 5.89
N THR A 33 -7.78 3.73 6.82
CA THR A 33 -7.62 4.73 7.88
C THR A 33 -6.57 4.29 8.89
N PHE A 34 -6.00 5.25 9.58
CA PHE A 34 -5.07 4.99 10.69
C PHE A 34 -5.25 6.09 11.72
N SER A 35 -4.89 5.79 12.98
CA SER A 35 -5.06 6.74 14.07
C SER A 35 -3.79 7.49 14.43
N ASN A 36 -2.61 6.94 14.12
CA ASN A 36 -1.36 7.67 14.33
C ASN A 36 -0.32 7.16 13.34
N LYS A 37 0.70 7.98 13.08
CA LYS A 37 1.69 7.66 12.06
C LYS A 37 2.55 6.44 12.41
N GLY A 38 2.57 6.03 13.68
CA GLY A 38 3.29 4.85 14.08
C GLY A 38 2.71 3.57 13.49
N GLN A 39 1.47 3.63 12.98
CA GLN A 39 0.83 2.49 12.33
C GLN A 39 1.22 2.37 10.87
N LEU A 40 1.99 3.30 10.33
CA LEU A 40 2.32 3.34 8.91
C LEU A 40 3.71 2.75 8.65
N SER A 41 3.84 2.08 7.51
CA SER A 41 5.11 1.48 7.10
C SER A 41 5.38 1.79 5.64
N TYR A 42 6.66 1.68 5.26
CA TYR A 42 7.11 1.92 3.89
C TYR A 42 7.16 0.58 3.15
N HIS A 43 6.60 0.56 1.95
CA HIS A 43 6.58 -0.63 1.09
C HIS A 43 7.25 -0.31 -0.24
N HIS A 44 8.18 -1.18 -0.68
CA HIS A 44 8.84 -1.03 -1.98
C HIS A 44 7.91 -1.47 -3.10
N LEU A 45 7.70 -0.61 -4.10
CA LEU A 45 6.76 -0.90 -5.18
C LEU A 45 7.41 -1.52 -6.42
N ILE A 46 8.47 -0.89 -6.93
CA ILE A 46 9.04 -1.28 -8.22
C ILE A 46 10.11 -2.33 -8.07
N VAL A 47 11.12 -2.04 -7.23
CA VAL A 47 12.23 -2.96 -6.98
C VAL A 47 12.22 -3.33 -5.52
N PRO A 48 11.98 -4.60 -5.19
CA PRO A 48 11.94 -5.00 -3.79
C PRO A 48 13.31 -4.87 -3.12
N LYS A 49 13.30 -4.76 -1.81
CA LYS A 49 14.54 -4.56 -1.06
C LYS A 49 15.53 -5.69 -1.26
N ARG A 50 15.06 -6.92 -1.38
CA ARG A 50 15.94 -8.07 -1.57
C ARG A 50 16.70 -8.03 -2.88
N LEU A 51 16.27 -7.20 -3.82
CA LEU A 51 16.94 -7.02 -5.11
C LEU A 51 17.60 -5.64 -5.17
N ASN A 52 17.99 -5.12 -4.01
CA ASN A 52 18.64 -3.81 -3.89
C ASN A 52 17.72 -2.65 -4.26
N GLY A 53 16.42 -2.81 -4.04
CA GLY A 53 15.47 -1.74 -4.24
C GLY A 53 15.76 -0.61 -3.27
N LYS A 54 15.80 0.62 -3.77
CA LYS A 54 16.11 1.77 -2.94
C LYS A 54 14.87 2.30 -2.24
N SER A 55 15.07 2.82 -1.06
CA SER A 55 14.00 3.45 -0.30
C SER A 55 13.91 4.91 -0.76
N THR A 56 13.08 5.13 -1.77
CA THR A 56 12.85 6.45 -2.33
C THR A 56 11.35 6.70 -2.43
N ILE A 57 10.98 7.94 -2.65
CA ILE A 57 9.57 8.28 -2.81
C ILE A 57 9.00 7.55 -4.02
N GLU A 58 9.73 7.56 -5.14
CA GLU A 58 9.25 6.95 -6.37
C GLU A 58 9.03 5.44 -6.26
N ASN A 59 9.83 4.78 -5.43
CA ASN A 59 9.76 3.33 -5.28
C ASN A 59 8.93 2.90 -4.08
N GLY A 60 8.16 3.80 -3.49
CA GLY A 60 7.51 3.48 -2.23
C GLY A 60 6.04 3.83 -2.14
N ALA A 61 5.39 3.18 -1.21
CA ALA A 61 4.04 3.52 -0.78
C ALA A 61 3.99 3.43 0.73
N ILE A 62 3.18 4.27 1.34
CA ILE A 62 3.01 4.24 2.79
C ILE A 62 1.71 3.51 3.07
N LEU A 63 1.80 2.41 3.78
CA LEU A 63 0.68 1.52 4.04
C LEU A 63 0.54 1.25 5.53
N ARG A 64 -0.70 1.09 5.98
CA ARG A 64 -0.96 0.75 7.37
C ARG A 64 -0.47 -0.66 7.65
N GLN A 65 0.38 -0.81 8.67
CA GLN A 65 0.91 -2.10 9.07
C GLN A 65 -0.22 -3.02 9.51
N ASN A 66 -0.03 -4.31 9.27
CA ASN A 66 -0.97 -5.34 9.71
C ASN A 66 -2.36 -5.20 9.10
N THR A 67 -2.50 -4.36 8.08
CA THR A 67 -3.77 -4.19 7.36
C THR A 67 -3.47 -4.13 5.87
N SER A 68 -3.39 -2.92 5.30
CA SER A 68 -3.17 -2.80 3.85
C SER A 68 -1.81 -3.34 3.43
N HIS A 69 -0.78 -3.17 4.24
CA HIS A 69 0.54 -3.69 3.91
C HIS A 69 0.51 -5.21 3.81
N ASP A 70 -0.10 -5.86 4.81
CA ASP A 70 -0.21 -7.31 4.80
C ASP A 70 -1.12 -7.80 3.68
N TYR A 71 -2.19 -7.06 3.42
CA TYR A 71 -3.13 -7.41 2.36
C TYR A 71 -2.42 -7.34 1.00
N LEU A 72 -1.65 -6.30 0.77
CA LEU A 72 -0.94 -6.17 -0.50
C LEU A 72 0.04 -7.31 -0.72
N HIS A 73 0.73 -7.76 0.33
CA HIS A 73 1.62 -8.92 0.22
C HIS A 73 0.85 -10.19 -0.10
N LYS A 74 -0.34 -10.35 0.46
CA LYS A 74 -1.16 -11.52 0.14
C LYS A 74 -1.61 -11.49 -1.31
N ILE A 75 -1.97 -10.33 -1.82
CA ILE A 75 -2.33 -10.18 -3.22
C ILE A 75 -1.14 -10.53 -4.11
N GLU A 76 0.05 -10.08 -3.73
CA GLU A 76 1.25 -10.38 -4.48
C GLU A 76 1.48 -11.88 -4.61
N LEU A 77 1.23 -12.62 -3.55
CA LEU A 77 1.44 -14.06 -3.54
C LEU A 77 0.32 -14.85 -4.22
N THR A 78 -0.85 -14.27 -4.32
CA THR A 78 -2.04 -14.96 -4.78
C THR A 78 -2.40 -14.63 -6.23
N ASP A 79 -2.26 -13.36 -6.62
CA ASP A 79 -2.69 -12.90 -7.95
C ASP A 79 -1.77 -11.78 -8.40
N ARG A 80 -0.71 -12.18 -9.10
CA ARG A 80 0.33 -11.25 -9.51
C ARG A 80 -0.20 -10.15 -10.41
N GLU A 81 -1.16 -10.46 -11.26
CA GLU A 81 -1.72 -9.48 -12.18
C GLU A 81 -2.44 -8.36 -11.44
N ILE A 82 -3.29 -8.74 -10.48
CA ILE A 82 -3.99 -7.74 -9.68
C ILE A 82 -2.99 -6.92 -8.86
N PHE A 83 -1.97 -7.58 -8.31
CA PHE A 83 -0.94 -6.90 -7.56
C PHE A 83 -0.29 -5.81 -8.42
N GLU A 84 0.05 -6.12 -9.65
CA GLU A 84 0.70 -5.15 -10.53
C GLU A 84 -0.22 -4.02 -10.92
N LEU A 85 -1.51 -4.30 -11.11
CA LEU A 85 -2.47 -3.25 -11.41
C LEU A 85 -2.61 -2.27 -10.25
N ILE A 86 -2.64 -2.80 -9.02
CA ILE A 86 -2.73 -1.94 -7.84
C ILE A 86 -1.47 -1.10 -7.68
N THR A 87 -0.29 -1.73 -7.78
CA THR A 87 0.95 -1.00 -7.59
C THR A 87 1.18 0.04 -8.68
N ASN A 88 0.71 -0.21 -9.89
CA ASN A 88 0.79 0.78 -10.96
C ASN A 88 -0.01 2.05 -10.61
N ARG A 89 -1.15 1.89 -9.94
CA ARG A 89 -1.91 3.05 -9.49
C ARG A 89 -1.16 3.83 -8.42
N MET A 90 -0.46 3.13 -7.54
CA MET A 90 0.35 3.80 -6.54
C MET A 90 1.52 4.54 -7.16
N ILE A 91 2.15 3.94 -8.17
CA ILE A 91 3.24 4.58 -8.89
C ILE A 91 2.72 5.86 -9.56
N GLU A 92 1.55 5.80 -10.14
CA GLU A 92 0.98 6.99 -10.77
C GLU A 92 0.71 8.09 -9.75
N MET A 93 0.26 7.74 -8.56
CA MET A 93 0.07 8.73 -7.50
C MET A 93 1.40 9.37 -7.11
N ASN A 94 2.49 8.59 -7.12
CA ASN A 94 3.80 9.15 -6.85
C ASN A 94 4.24 10.10 -7.97
N ILE A 95 3.94 9.78 -9.21
CA ILE A 95 4.24 10.66 -10.33
C ILE A 95 3.46 11.96 -10.19
N ASN A 96 2.19 11.86 -9.82
CA ASN A 96 1.33 13.03 -9.65
C ASN A 96 1.60 13.79 -8.35
N GLY A 97 2.28 13.17 -7.41
CA GLY A 97 2.62 13.81 -6.15
C GLY A 97 1.46 13.95 -5.17
N LYS A 98 0.43 13.13 -5.30
CA LYS A 98 -0.72 13.19 -4.40
C LYS A 98 -1.51 11.88 -4.45
N LEU A 99 -2.26 11.63 -3.39
CA LEU A 99 -3.19 10.50 -3.34
C LEU A 99 -4.51 10.99 -3.94
N ASP A 100 -4.68 10.81 -5.23
CA ASP A 100 -5.88 11.32 -5.90
C ASP A 100 -7.03 10.33 -5.85
N VAL A 101 -8.24 10.86 -5.88
CA VAL A 101 -9.46 10.08 -5.72
C VAL A 101 -9.64 9.06 -6.82
N GLU A 102 -9.27 9.42 -8.04
CA GLU A 102 -9.44 8.51 -9.17
C GLU A 102 -8.63 7.22 -8.99
N ASN A 103 -7.34 7.35 -8.64
CA ASN A 103 -6.49 6.19 -8.44
C ASN A 103 -6.93 5.39 -7.23
N LEU A 104 -7.37 6.06 -6.17
CA LEU A 104 -7.86 5.34 -4.98
C LEU A 104 -9.14 4.56 -5.28
N ARG A 105 -10.00 5.08 -6.14
CA ARG A 105 -11.20 4.35 -6.54
C ARG A 105 -10.86 3.13 -7.38
N ILE A 106 -9.89 3.25 -8.28
CA ILE A 106 -9.45 2.12 -9.07
C ILE A 106 -8.87 1.04 -8.16
N ILE A 107 -8.05 1.45 -7.18
CA ILE A 107 -7.50 0.50 -6.22
C ILE A 107 -8.62 -0.19 -5.45
N ARG A 108 -9.63 0.56 -5.01
CA ARG A 108 -10.77 -0.02 -4.30
C ARG A 108 -11.47 -1.07 -5.16
N ASP A 109 -11.71 -0.74 -6.42
CA ASP A 109 -12.41 -1.67 -7.31
C ASP A 109 -11.58 -2.92 -7.55
N LEU A 110 -10.27 -2.79 -7.65
CA LEU A 110 -9.37 -3.93 -7.79
C LEU A 110 -9.38 -4.80 -6.55
N LEU A 111 -9.42 -4.19 -5.37
CA LEU A 111 -9.49 -4.94 -4.12
C LEU A 111 -10.80 -5.72 -4.01
N LEU A 112 -11.90 -5.10 -4.41
CA LEU A 112 -13.19 -5.77 -4.39
C LEU A 112 -13.22 -6.92 -5.38
N TYR A 113 -12.63 -6.74 -6.55
CA TYR A 113 -12.53 -7.80 -7.54
C TYR A 113 -11.69 -8.95 -7.00
N PHE A 114 -10.54 -8.63 -6.39
CA PHE A 114 -9.67 -9.65 -5.82
C PHE A 114 -10.40 -10.46 -4.75
N GLU A 115 -11.09 -9.77 -3.86
CA GLU A 115 -11.83 -10.46 -2.80
C GLU A 115 -12.86 -11.42 -3.39
N ARG A 116 -13.58 -10.97 -4.40
CA ARG A 116 -14.61 -11.79 -5.03
C ARG A 116 -14.04 -13.02 -5.72
N GLU A 117 -12.93 -12.82 -6.45
CA GLU A 117 -12.33 -13.92 -7.20
C GLU A 117 -11.62 -14.94 -6.32
N HIS A 118 -11.13 -14.53 -5.18
CA HIS A 118 -10.34 -15.40 -4.31
C HIS A 118 -11.02 -15.68 -2.97
N ASP A 119 -12.31 -15.45 -2.89
CA ASP A 119 -13.03 -15.66 -1.64
C ASP A 119 -12.93 -17.11 -1.17
N HIS A 120 -12.95 -18.05 -2.09
CA HIS A 120 -12.88 -19.46 -1.75
C HIS A 120 -11.50 -19.90 -1.25
N ASP A 121 -10.45 -19.15 -1.61
CA ASP A 121 -9.09 -19.54 -1.24
C ASP A 121 -8.86 -19.50 0.26
N LYS A 122 -9.53 -18.63 0.96
CA LYS A 122 -9.34 -18.52 2.39
C LYS A 122 -9.92 -19.72 3.14
N LEU A 123 -10.79 -20.48 2.51
CA LEU A 123 -11.34 -21.67 3.12
C LEU A 123 -10.38 -22.84 3.03
N SER A 124 -9.50 -22.83 2.04
CA SER A 124 -8.56 -23.92 1.83
C SER A 124 -7.20 -23.67 2.49
N SER A 125 -6.91 -22.45 2.92
CA SER A 125 -5.64 -22.13 3.54
C SER A 125 -5.81 -21.03 4.59
N GLY A 126 -5.76 -21.40 5.85
CA GLY A 126 -5.90 -20.43 6.92
C GLY A 126 -4.81 -19.36 6.92
N LYS A 127 -3.63 -19.72 6.42
CA LYS A 127 -2.52 -18.76 6.43
C LYS A 127 -2.70 -17.65 5.40
N LEU A 128 -3.42 -17.94 4.34
CA LEU A 128 -3.66 -16.96 3.28
C LEU A 128 -5.03 -16.32 3.42
N LEU A 129 -5.63 -16.47 4.57
CA LEU A 129 -6.96 -15.91 4.82
C LEU A 129 -6.96 -14.41 4.58
N ILE A 130 -7.82 -13.98 3.67
CA ILE A 130 -8.00 -12.58 3.36
C ILE A 130 -9.24 -12.13 4.12
N LYS A 131 -9.05 -11.21 5.05
CA LYS A 131 -10.17 -10.76 5.87
C LYS A 131 -11.01 -9.78 5.09
N ARG A 132 -12.30 -10.05 4.99
CA ARG A 132 -13.21 -9.14 4.31
C ARG A 132 -13.21 -7.77 4.96
N GLU A 133 -12.96 -7.73 6.26
CA GLU A 133 -12.89 -6.47 6.99
C GLU A 133 -11.84 -5.54 6.41
N TYR A 134 -10.76 -6.08 5.82
CA TYR A 134 -9.74 -5.23 5.24
C TYR A 134 -10.32 -4.32 4.16
N VAL A 135 -11.17 -4.87 3.29
CA VAL A 135 -11.78 -4.04 2.25
C VAL A 135 -12.81 -3.09 2.84
N ARG A 136 -13.56 -3.56 3.83
CA ARG A 136 -14.61 -2.76 4.45
C ARG A 136 -14.08 -1.62 5.31
N GLU A 137 -12.86 -1.75 5.82
CA GLU A 137 -12.27 -0.70 6.64
C GLU A 137 -11.83 0.51 5.82
N ARG A 138 -11.80 0.40 4.49
CA ARG A 138 -11.35 1.49 3.65
C ARG A 138 -12.35 2.64 3.66
N ILE A 139 -11.80 3.84 3.42
CA ILE A 139 -12.65 5.01 3.25
C ILE A 139 -13.44 4.86 1.95
N VAL A 140 -14.72 5.18 2.01
CA VAL A 140 -15.57 5.20 0.82
C VAL A 140 -15.39 6.55 0.16
N LEU A 141 -14.79 6.55 -1.01
CA LEU A 141 -14.50 7.77 -1.75
C LEU A 141 -15.53 8.00 -2.84
#